data_3bfe86330e6b4128d05e02d18d2aa9c3
#
_entry.id   3bfe86330e6b4128d05e02d18d2aa9c3
#
_cell.length_a   1.000
_cell.length_b   1.000
_cell.length_c   1.000
_cell.angle_alpha   90.00
_cell.angle_beta   90.00
_cell.angle_gamma   90.00
#
_symmetry.space_group_name_H-M   'P 1'
#
loop_
_entity.id
_entity.type
_entity.pdbx_description
1 polymer ?
#
loop_
_entity_poly.entity_id
_entity_poly.type
_entity_poly.pdbx_seq_one_letter_code
_entity_poly.pdbx_strand_id
1 'polypeptide(L)'
;MFCLDTNVVIFAINQRRPEIAERLDREIASGTPIIVPAIVLFELEYGCAKSTRPEQSRRALEIFLSVGFEQPAFDAEDARASGEIRALLESRGEPIGPYDTLIAAQARRRGATLVTLNTREFERVPGLSVEDWTA
;
A
#
# COMPACT_ATOMS: atom_id res chain seq x y z
N MET A 1 3.68 7.68 10.44
CA MET A 1 3.67 7.55 8.97
C MET A 1 2.87 6.31 8.58
N PHE A 2 1.99 6.45 7.61
CA PHE A 2 1.22 5.34 7.05
C PHE A 2 1.66 5.03 5.62
N CYS A 3 1.59 3.76 5.27
CA CYS A 3 1.77 3.28 3.91
C CYS A 3 0.44 2.64 3.48
N LEU A 4 -0.12 3.09 2.37
CA LEU A 4 -1.41 2.59 1.91
C LEU A 4 -1.22 1.40 0.98
N ASP A 5 -1.88 0.28 1.29
CA ASP A 5 -1.96 -0.87 0.40
C ASP A 5 -2.89 -0.57 -0.78
N THR A 6 -2.75 -1.31 -1.85
CA THR A 6 -3.49 -1.09 -3.11
C THR A 6 -4.99 -1.05 -2.92
N ASN A 7 -5.56 -2.04 -2.23
CA ASN A 7 -7.01 -2.09 -2.03
C ASN A 7 -7.53 -0.95 -1.16
N VAL A 8 -6.73 -0.47 -0.22
CA VAL A 8 -7.10 0.68 0.60
C VAL A 8 -7.24 1.93 -0.29
N VAL A 9 -6.31 2.15 -1.21
CA VAL A 9 -6.40 3.26 -2.17
C VAL A 9 -7.64 3.11 -3.05
N ILE A 10 -7.90 1.93 -3.55
CA ILE A 10 -9.07 1.67 -4.41
C ILE A 10 -10.36 2.00 -3.66
N PHE A 11 -10.51 1.55 -2.42
CA PHE A 11 -11.70 1.85 -1.62
C PHE A 11 -11.81 3.33 -1.25
N ALA A 12 -10.69 4.02 -1.05
CA ALA A 12 -10.70 5.46 -0.83
C ALA A 12 -11.21 6.21 -2.08
N ILE A 13 -10.82 5.75 -3.27
CA ILE A 13 -11.24 6.37 -4.54
C ILE A 13 -12.71 6.10 -4.83
N ASN A 14 -13.16 4.84 -4.72
CA ASN A 14 -14.52 4.46 -5.11
C ASN A 14 -15.57 4.64 -4.02
N GLN A 15 -15.16 5.01 -2.81
CA GLN A 15 -16.04 5.28 -1.67
C GLN A 15 -16.86 4.07 -1.20
N ARG A 16 -16.48 2.86 -1.58
CA ARG A 16 -17.22 1.64 -1.17
C ARG A 16 -17.04 1.30 0.31
N ARG A 17 -15.97 1.81 0.92
CA ARG A 17 -15.71 1.69 2.35
C ARG A 17 -15.54 3.09 2.93
N PRO A 18 -16.67 3.77 3.27
CA PRO A 18 -16.61 5.18 3.73
C PRO A 18 -15.68 5.40 4.92
N GLU A 19 -15.56 4.43 5.81
CA GLU A 19 -14.66 4.52 6.98
C GLU A 19 -13.19 4.68 6.59
N ILE A 20 -12.78 4.13 5.44
CA ILE A 20 -11.42 4.29 4.92
C ILE A 20 -11.22 5.73 4.46
N ALA A 21 -12.13 6.25 3.64
CA ALA A 21 -12.03 7.60 3.11
C ALA A 21 -12.08 8.63 4.25
N GLU A 22 -12.94 8.44 5.23
CA GLU A 22 -13.07 9.31 6.40
C GLU A 22 -11.79 9.32 7.24
N ARG A 23 -11.21 8.14 7.49
CA ARG A 23 -9.95 8.06 8.24
C ARG A 23 -8.82 8.71 7.48
N LEU A 24 -8.73 8.48 6.17
CA LEU A 24 -7.71 9.10 5.33
C LEU A 24 -7.81 10.62 5.37
N ASP A 25 -9.02 11.16 5.23
CA ASP A 25 -9.24 12.60 5.28
C ASP A 25 -8.79 13.19 6.61
N ARG A 26 -9.07 12.52 7.73
CA ARG A 26 -8.62 12.96 9.05
C ARG A 26 -7.11 12.97 9.18
N GLU A 27 -6.45 11.93 8.68
CA GLU A 27 -4.99 11.84 8.75
C GLU A 27 -4.32 12.90 7.87
N ILE A 28 -4.87 13.17 6.68
CA ILE A 28 -4.38 14.23 5.81
C ILE A 28 -4.55 15.60 6.50
N ALA A 29 -5.72 15.86 7.07
CA ALA A 29 -6.01 17.11 7.76
C ALA A 29 -5.08 17.33 8.97
N SER A 30 -4.66 16.25 9.62
CA SER A 30 -3.74 16.28 10.76
C SER A 30 -2.27 16.44 10.35
N GLY A 31 -1.97 16.42 9.07
CA GLY A 31 -0.60 16.50 8.56
C GLY A 31 0.21 15.23 8.74
N THR A 32 -0.44 14.09 8.99
CA THR A 32 0.25 12.81 9.14
C THR A 32 0.92 12.42 7.83
N PRO A 33 2.22 12.06 7.84
CA PRO A 33 2.89 11.61 6.63
C PRO A 33 2.28 10.29 6.11
N ILE A 34 1.96 10.27 4.82
CA ILE A 34 1.36 9.11 4.15
C ILE A 34 2.11 8.84 2.86
N ILE A 35 2.49 7.60 2.65
CA ILE A 35 3.18 7.17 1.44
C ILE A 35 2.33 6.22 0.61
N VAL A 36 2.44 6.35 -0.71
CA VAL A 36 1.92 5.42 -1.71
C VAL A 36 3.14 4.94 -2.50
N PRO A 37 3.72 3.78 -2.13
CA PRO A 37 5.00 3.38 -2.70
C PRO A 37 4.88 2.88 -4.14
N ALA A 38 6.01 2.82 -4.84
CA ALA A 38 6.05 2.51 -6.28
C ALA A 38 5.34 1.21 -6.65
N ILE A 39 5.44 0.17 -5.82
CA ILE A 39 4.78 -1.11 -6.14
C ILE A 39 3.25 -0.97 -6.05
N VAL A 40 2.75 -0.21 -5.10
CA VAL A 40 1.31 0.10 -5.03
C VAL A 40 0.89 0.91 -6.27
N LEU A 41 1.69 1.90 -6.67
CA LEU A 41 1.45 2.66 -7.90
C LEU A 41 1.39 1.75 -9.12
N PHE A 42 2.30 0.77 -9.22
CA PHE A 42 2.28 -0.21 -10.29
C PHE A 42 0.95 -0.96 -10.33
N GLU A 43 0.48 -1.46 -9.21
CA GLU A 43 -0.79 -2.20 -9.15
C GLU A 43 -1.98 -1.31 -9.51
N LEU A 44 -1.97 -0.06 -9.07
CA LEU A 44 -3.01 0.91 -9.41
C LEU A 44 -3.01 1.24 -10.90
N GLU A 45 -1.84 1.46 -11.49
CA GLU A 45 -1.71 1.72 -12.92
C GLU A 45 -2.12 0.52 -13.77
N TYR A 46 -1.77 -0.69 -13.32
CA TYR A 46 -2.24 -1.91 -13.96
C TYR A 46 -3.77 -1.99 -13.93
N GLY A 47 -4.37 -1.70 -12.77
CA GLY A 47 -5.83 -1.68 -12.64
C GLY A 47 -6.50 -0.67 -13.57
N CYS A 48 -5.90 0.51 -13.75
CA CYS A 48 -6.39 1.51 -14.70
C CYS A 48 -6.31 0.99 -16.14
N ALA A 49 -5.17 0.42 -16.52
CA ALA A 49 -4.94 -0.05 -17.89
C ALA A 49 -5.91 -1.16 -18.31
N LYS A 50 -6.27 -2.05 -17.39
CA LYS A 50 -7.20 -3.15 -17.68
C LYS A 50 -8.66 -2.80 -17.45
N SER A 51 -8.97 -1.61 -16.95
CA SER A 51 -10.34 -1.16 -16.69
C SER A 51 -11.14 -1.09 -17.99
N THR A 52 -12.47 -1.26 -17.90
CA THR A 52 -13.37 -1.03 -19.04
C THR A 52 -13.43 0.44 -19.44
N ARG A 53 -13.01 1.34 -18.55
CA ARG A 53 -12.93 2.79 -18.80
C ARG A 53 -11.56 3.31 -18.34
N PRO A 54 -10.48 3.01 -19.07
CA PRO A 54 -9.12 3.30 -18.61
C PRO A 54 -8.85 4.78 -18.36
N GLU A 55 -9.35 5.66 -19.23
CA GLU A 55 -9.14 7.11 -19.08
C GLU A 55 -9.82 7.67 -17.84
N GLN A 56 -11.04 7.22 -17.57
CA GLN A 56 -11.79 7.63 -16.38
C GLN A 56 -11.10 7.11 -15.10
N SER A 57 -10.66 5.86 -15.11
CA SER A 57 -9.96 5.26 -13.98
C SER A 57 -8.64 5.98 -13.71
N ARG A 58 -7.89 6.32 -14.75
CA ARG A 58 -6.63 7.06 -14.61
C ARG A 58 -6.88 8.46 -14.06
N ARG A 59 -7.93 9.14 -14.51
CA ARG A 59 -8.25 10.46 -13.98
C ARG A 59 -8.59 10.42 -12.50
N ALA A 60 -9.36 9.42 -12.08
CA ALA A 60 -9.68 9.25 -10.67
C ALA A 60 -8.42 9.03 -9.82
N LEU A 61 -7.47 8.23 -10.33
CA LEU A 61 -6.20 8.01 -9.67
C LEU A 61 -5.37 9.31 -9.59
N GLU A 62 -5.30 10.06 -10.68
CA GLU A 62 -4.58 11.35 -10.71
C GLU A 62 -5.15 12.33 -9.70
N ILE A 63 -6.47 12.42 -9.59
CA ILE A 63 -7.14 13.28 -8.61
C ILE A 63 -6.76 12.84 -7.19
N PHE A 64 -6.81 11.54 -6.92
CA PHE A 64 -6.41 11.01 -5.62
C PHE A 64 -4.97 11.38 -5.28
N LEU A 65 -4.05 11.17 -6.23
CA LEU A 65 -2.63 11.44 -5.99
C LEU A 65 -2.30 12.94 -5.92
N SER A 66 -3.19 13.82 -6.41
CA SER A 66 -2.98 15.28 -6.38
C SER A 66 -2.92 15.86 -4.96
N VAL A 67 -3.35 15.11 -3.96
CA VAL A 67 -3.27 15.49 -2.55
C VAL A 67 -1.81 15.66 -2.10
N GLY A 68 -0.86 15.00 -2.79
CA GLY A 68 0.55 15.19 -2.51
C GLY A 68 1.16 14.12 -1.60
N PHE A 69 0.70 12.88 -1.71
CA PHE A 69 1.34 11.76 -1.01
C PHE A 69 2.79 11.58 -1.45
N GLU A 70 3.66 11.17 -0.54
CA GLU A 70 4.99 10.74 -0.92
C GLU A 70 4.90 9.43 -1.71
N GLN A 71 5.69 9.32 -2.76
CA GLN A 71 5.66 8.18 -3.67
C GLN A 71 7.08 7.60 -3.82
N PRO A 72 7.57 6.89 -2.78
CA PRO A 72 8.93 6.38 -2.80
C PRO A 72 9.17 5.39 -3.95
N ALA A 73 10.26 5.58 -4.67
CA ALA A 73 10.72 4.62 -5.66
C ALA A 73 11.12 3.31 -4.99
N PHE A 74 11.06 2.21 -5.74
CA PHE A 74 11.58 0.93 -5.28
C PHE A 74 13.08 0.86 -5.61
N ASP A 75 13.92 0.96 -4.61
CA ASP A 75 15.37 1.03 -4.78
C ASP A 75 16.08 -0.29 -4.45
N ALA A 76 17.42 -0.28 -4.57
CA ALA A 76 18.22 -1.48 -4.32
C ALA A 76 18.11 -1.98 -2.87
N GLU A 77 17.95 -1.08 -1.91
CA GLU A 77 17.75 -1.48 -0.50
C GLU A 77 16.38 -2.09 -0.27
N ASP A 78 15.36 -1.62 -0.98
CA ASP A 78 14.03 -2.26 -0.99
C ASP A 78 14.14 -3.67 -1.56
N ALA A 79 14.91 -3.86 -2.62
CA ALA A 79 15.12 -5.17 -3.22
C ALA A 79 15.77 -6.13 -2.25
N ARG A 80 16.78 -5.67 -1.53
CA ARG A 80 17.47 -6.49 -0.53
C ARG A 80 16.53 -6.89 0.61
N ALA A 81 15.79 -5.93 1.15
CA ALA A 81 14.83 -6.21 2.21
C ALA A 81 13.75 -7.18 1.75
N SER A 82 13.27 -7.03 0.51
CA SER A 82 12.27 -7.93 -0.07
C SER A 82 12.79 -9.37 -0.17
N GLY A 83 14.03 -9.54 -0.62
CA GLY A 83 14.65 -10.86 -0.70
C GLY A 83 14.78 -11.53 0.66
N GLU A 84 15.19 -10.77 1.68
CA GLU A 84 15.29 -11.28 3.04
C GLU A 84 13.93 -11.68 3.62
N ILE A 85 12.90 -10.87 3.40
CA ILE A 85 11.53 -11.18 3.84
C ILE A 85 11.04 -12.45 3.16
N ARG A 86 11.18 -12.55 1.85
CA ARG A 86 10.71 -13.71 1.11
C ARG A 86 11.39 -15.00 1.58
N ALA A 87 12.71 -14.98 1.71
CA ALA A 87 13.45 -16.15 2.17
C ALA A 87 13.01 -16.58 3.58
N LEU A 88 12.80 -15.63 4.48
CA LEU A 88 12.36 -15.92 5.83
C LEU A 88 10.96 -16.55 5.86
N LEU A 89 10.01 -15.95 5.14
CA LEU A 89 8.63 -16.45 5.13
C LEU A 89 8.54 -17.83 4.47
N GLU A 90 9.29 -18.06 3.40
CA GLU A 90 9.36 -19.38 2.76
C GLU A 90 9.95 -20.41 3.71
N SER A 91 10.98 -20.06 4.49
CA SER A 91 11.58 -20.97 5.46
C SER A 91 10.62 -21.38 6.58
N ARG A 92 9.62 -20.54 6.83
CA ARG A 92 8.58 -20.80 7.83
C ARG A 92 7.35 -21.49 7.26
N GLY A 93 7.31 -21.74 5.94
CA GLY A 93 6.14 -22.25 5.28
C GLY A 93 4.97 -21.28 5.23
N GLU A 94 5.25 -19.98 5.33
CA GLU A 94 4.23 -18.92 5.39
C GLU A 94 4.48 -17.82 4.36
N PRO A 95 4.68 -18.16 3.06
CA PRO A 95 4.89 -17.14 2.03
C PRO A 95 3.66 -16.27 1.86
N ILE A 96 3.88 -15.04 1.41
CA ILE A 96 2.83 -14.12 0.99
C ILE A 96 3.00 -13.83 -0.51
N GLY A 97 2.04 -13.13 -1.10
CA GLY A 97 2.11 -12.79 -2.52
C GLY A 97 3.42 -12.05 -2.88
N PRO A 98 3.93 -12.22 -4.11
CA PRO A 98 5.21 -11.61 -4.48
C PRO A 98 5.18 -10.08 -4.42
N TYR A 99 4.11 -9.43 -4.88
CA TYR A 99 4.00 -7.98 -4.79
C TYR A 99 3.77 -7.52 -3.35
N ASP A 100 3.06 -8.29 -2.55
CA ASP A 100 2.85 -7.98 -1.13
C ASP A 100 4.17 -7.98 -0.38
N THR A 101 5.08 -8.89 -0.73
CA THR A 101 6.44 -8.91 -0.17
C THR A 101 7.17 -7.60 -0.45
N LEU A 102 7.06 -7.08 -1.68
CA LEU A 102 7.70 -5.82 -2.08
C LEU A 102 7.09 -4.62 -1.36
N ILE A 103 5.77 -4.60 -1.23
CA ILE A 103 5.05 -3.55 -0.50
C ILE A 103 5.45 -3.55 0.97
N ALA A 104 5.49 -4.73 1.59
CA ALA A 104 5.90 -4.89 2.98
C ALA A 104 7.32 -4.35 3.22
N ALA A 105 8.24 -4.63 2.30
CA ALA A 105 9.61 -4.13 2.38
C ALA A 105 9.67 -2.61 2.31
N GLN A 106 8.94 -2.01 1.37
CA GLN A 106 8.90 -0.55 1.25
C GLN A 106 8.34 0.13 2.50
N ALA A 107 7.29 -0.43 3.09
CA ALA A 107 6.69 0.10 4.31
C ALA A 107 7.63 -0.07 5.51
N ARG A 108 8.17 -1.28 5.72
CA ARG A 108 9.00 -1.59 6.87
C ARG A 108 10.30 -0.77 6.89
N ARG A 109 10.95 -0.63 5.74
CA ARG A 109 12.19 0.14 5.65
C ARG A 109 12.01 1.60 6.04
N ARG A 110 10.84 2.13 5.84
CA ARG A 110 10.54 3.55 6.13
C ARG A 110 9.92 3.74 7.51
N GLY A 111 9.77 2.67 8.28
CA GLY A 111 9.13 2.74 9.59
C GLY A 111 7.65 3.09 9.51
N ALA A 112 7.01 2.85 8.37
CA ALA A 112 5.61 3.16 8.17
C ALA A 112 4.72 2.01 8.63
N THR A 113 3.55 2.35 9.15
CA THR A 113 2.48 1.37 9.41
C THR A 113 1.76 1.10 8.11
N LEU A 114 1.70 -0.16 7.70
CA LEU A 114 0.97 -0.56 6.50
C LEU A 114 -0.52 -0.63 6.80
N VAL A 115 -1.30 0.16 6.08
CA VAL A 115 -2.76 0.14 6.15
C VAL A 115 -3.26 -0.83 5.08
N THR A 116 -3.91 -1.89 5.49
CA THR A 116 -4.32 -2.98 4.61
C THR A 116 -5.57 -3.66 5.16
N LEU A 117 -6.34 -4.30 4.29
CA LEU A 117 -7.44 -5.19 4.67
C LEU A 117 -6.95 -6.62 4.86
N ASN A 118 -5.73 -6.92 4.42
CA ASN A 118 -5.14 -8.25 4.48
C ASN A 118 -4.14 -8.35 5.63
N THR A 119 -4.56 -7.96 6.82
CA THR A 119 -3.68 -7.91 8.00
C THR A 119 -3.08 -9.26 8.33
N ARG A 120 -3.85 -10.33 8.17
CA ARG A 120 -3.40 -11.69 8.50
C ARG A 120 -2.12 -12.11 7.77
N GLU A 121 -2.02 -11.81 6.47
CA GLU A 121 -0.82 -12.13 5.70
C GLU A 121 0.34 -11.21 6.08
N PHE A 122 0.10 -9.91 6.14
CA PHE A 122 1.16 -8.95 6.42
C PHE A 122 1.71 -9.05 7.86
N GLU A 123 0.93 -9.53 8.79
CA GLU A 123 1.39 -9.81 10.16
C GLU A 123 2.48 -10.88 10.21
N ARG A 124 2.63 -11.68 9.17
CA ARG A 124 3.71 -12.66 9.06
C ARG A 124 5.08 -12.00 8.91
N VAL A 125 5.13 -10.74 8.48
CA VAL A 125 6.39 -10.02 8.23
C VAL A 125 6.91 -9.43 9.53
N PRO A 126 8.06 -9.92 10.04
CA PRO A 126 8.62 -9.40 11.29
C PRO A 126 8.98 -7.92 11.18
N GLY A 127 8.66 -7.16 12.22
CA GLY A 127 9.00 -5.74 12.28
C GLY A 127 8.10 -4.81 11.48
N LEU A 128 7.09 -5.34 10.79
CA LEU A 128 6.11 -4.53 10.08
C LEU A 128 4.91 -4.24 10.97
N SER A 129 4.60 -2.96 11.13
CA SER A 129 3.35 -2.54 11.79
C SER A 129 2.22 -2.55 10.78
N VAL A 130 1.08 -3.12 11.16
CA VAL A 130 -0.08 -3.30 10.27
C VAL A 130 -1.33 -2.76 10.95
N GLU A 131 -2.19 -2.09 10.19
CA GLU A 131 -3.45 -1.52 10.71
C GLU A 131 -4.56 -1.69 9.68
N ASP A 132 -5.75 -2.05 10.16
CA ASP A 132 -6.96 -2.15 9.34
C ASP A 132 -7.90 -0.98 9.71
N TRP A 133 -8.14 -0.08 8.77
CA TRP A 133 -9.01 1.08 9.00
C TRP A 133 -10.50 0.76 8.93
N THR A 134 -10.87 -0.48 8.68
CA THR A 134 -12.27 -0.94 8.70
C THR A 134 -12.64 -1.64 10.02
N ALA A 135 -11.68 -1.94 10.83
CA ALA A 135 -11.89 -2.66 12.10
C ALA A 135 -12.35 -1.74 13.22
#